data_dbf9fc6a2914730b50171c6d3ed021b9
#
_entry.id   dbf9fc6a2914730b50171c6d3ed021b9
#
_cell.length_a   1.000
_cell.length_b   1.000
_cell.length_c   1.000
_cell.angle_alpha   90.00
_cell.angle_beta   90.00
_cell.angle_gamma   90.00
#
_symmetry.space_group_name_H-M   'P 1'
#
loop_
_entity.id
_entity.type
_entity.pdbx_description
1 polymer ?
#
loop_
_entity_poly.entity_id
_entity_poly.type
_entity_poly.pdbx_seq_one_letter_code
_entity_poly.pdbx_strand_id
1 'polypeptide(L)'
;PSPYRNSPLYQIAGDEFIKKAFIYAREADPNVLLFYNDYNAADPEKRDRIYNMVKSMKEEGVPIDGIGMQGHYNVYGPSMEDVDAALTKYSTIVKHIHITELDIRANQEMGGQLNFSRDGGNISQVVKTLQEDQYARLFKVLRKHKDVVDNVTFWNLSDRDSWLGARNYPLPYDENYKAKRVYSIIKDFDPASDTAVVKEDFRPSVLNQPGQQYPMVNSQGYARFRVVAPDAKSVIVSLGLGGRGGTVLRKDKEGVWVGTTDGPMDEGFHYYHLTIDGGVFNDPGTKNYYGSCRWESGIEIPAHDEDFYAMKQVPHGNVQQVYFYSKSTDTHRRAFVYTPPTYGKDKKKYPVLYLQHGWGEDETAWSNQGYANLIMDNLIAEGKIEPFIIVMTYGMTNDVKFGHINEFTAKEFETVLVDELIPYIDSNFRTQADKKHRAMAGLSMGGFETKLITLRRPEVFNYYGLLSGGTSVSYTHLTLP
;
A
#
# COMPACT_ATOMS: atom_id res chain seq x y z
N PRO A 1 -1.80 -35.95 -27.18
CA PRO A 1 -1.79 -36.72 -25.94
C PRO A 1 -3.20 -36.96 -25.45
N SER A 2 -3.47 -38.15 -24.86
CA SER A 2 -4.75 -38.48 -24.27
C SER A 2 -5.18 -37.48 -23.22
N PRO A 3 -6.43 -37.03 -23.15
CA PRO A 3 -6.93 -36.19 -22.03
C PRO A 3 -7.01 -36.99 -20.71
N TYR A 4 -6.91 -38.29 -20.77
CA TYR A 4 -7.14 -39.17 -19.64
C TYR A 4 -5.83 -39.60 -18.97
N ARG A 5 -5.86 -39.66 -17.63
CA ARG A 5 -4.79 -40.22 -16.83
C ARG A 5 -4.75 -41.76 -17.07
N ASN A 6 -3.55 -42.34 -17.23
CA ASN A 6 -3.36 -43.76 -17.30
C ASN A 6 -3.60 -44.42 -15.90
N SER A 7 -4.85 -44.51 -15.51
CA SER A 7 -5.29 -45.12 -14.26
C SER A 7 -5.74 -46.58 -14.49
N PRO A 8 -5.82 -47.42 -13.44
CA PRO A 8 -6.36 -48.76 -13.57
C PRO A 8 -7.74 -48.80 -14.20
N LEU A 9 -8.61 -47.84 -13.88
CA LEU A 9 -9.96 -47.76 -14.49
C LEU A 9 -9.90 -47.46 -15.98
N TYR A 10 -9.00 -46.53 -16.37
CA TYR A 10 -8.79 -46.22 -17.79
C TYR A 10 -8.18 -47.39 -18.55
N GLN A 11 -7.26 -48.14 -17.94
CA GLN A 11 -6.67 -49.34 -18.57
C GLN A 11 -7.69 -50.46 -18.83
N ILE A 12 -8.74 -50.56 -17.95
CA ILE A 12 -9.77 -51.59 -18.07
C ILE A 12 -10.92 -51.17 -19.01
N ALA A 13 -11.36 -49.91 -18.89
CA ALA A 13 -12.62 -49.47 -19.52
C ALA A 13 -12.46 -48.29 -20.49
N GLY A 14 -11.21 -47.85 -20.76
CA GLY A 14 -10.97 -46.66 -21.61
C GLY A 14 -11.64 -45.41 -21.03
N ASP A 15 -12.15 -44.54 -21.90
CA ASP A 15 -12.89 -43.34 -21.53
C ASP A 15 -14.35 -43.62 -21.04
N GLU A 16 -14.85 -44.81 -21.31
CA GLU A 16 -16.19 -45.24 -20.90
C GLU A 16 -16.40 -45.20 -19.38
N PHE A 17 -15.34 -45.35 -18.56
CA PHE A 17 -15.53 -45.36 -17.11
C PHE A 17 -16.05 -43.99 -16.58
N ILE A 18 -15.63 -42.88 -17.15
CA ILE A 18 -16.11 -41.54 -16.76
C ILE A 18 -17.54 -41.36 -17.21
N LYS A 19 -17.86 -41.70 -18.46
CA LYS A 19 -19.21 -41.61 -19.03
C LYS A 19 -20.21 -42.40 -18.19
N LYS A 20 -19.89 -43.66 -17.89
CA LYS A 20 -20.74 -44.58 -17.08
C LYS A 20 -20.92 -44.06 -15.65
N ALA A 21 -19.89 -43.46 -15.04
CA ALA A 21 -20.01 -42.85 -13.72
C ALA A 21 -21.11 -41.76 -13.67
N PHE A 22 -21.13 -40.86 -14.66
CA PHE A 22 -22.21 -39.87 -14.78
C PHE A 22 -23.56 -40.46 -15.05
N ILE A 23 -23.66 -41.45 -15.97
CA ILE A 23 -24.93 -42.12 -16.31
C ILE A 23 -25.52 -42.81 -15.08
N TYR A 24 -24.71 -43.62 -14.38
CA TYR A 24 -25.17 -44.33 -13.19
C TYR A 24 -25.52 -43.42 -12.03
N ALA A 25 -24.78 -42.33 -11.87
CA ALA A 25 -25.09 -41.32 -10.84
C ALA A 25 -26.46 -40.66 -11.13
N ARG A 26 -26.75 -40.33 -12.39
CA ARG A 26 -28.02 -39.75 -12.80
C ARG A 26 -29.16 -40.74 -12.67
N GLU A 27 -28.94 -42.05 -12.97
CA GLU A 27 -29.91 -43.10 -12.75
C GLU A 27 -30.25 -43.28 -11.27
N ALA A 28 -29.24 -43.17 -10.41
CA ALA A 28 -29.40 -43.30 -8.96
C ALA A 28 -30.12 -42.11 -8.32
N ASP A 29 -29.85 -40.90 -8.80
CA ASP A 29 -30.51 -39.66 -8.36
C ASP A 29 -30.73 -38.73 -9.55
N PRO A 30 -31.96 -38.65 -10.07
CA PRO A 30 -32.31 -37.80 -11.21
C PRO A 30 -32.16 -36.30 -10.95
N ASN A 31 -32.11 -35.85 -9.69
CA ASN A 31 -32.15 -34.43 -9.31
C ASN A 31 -30.82 -33.87 -8.87
N VAL A 32 -29.81 -34.69 -8.60
CA VAL A 32 -28.52 -34.24 -8.16
C VAL A 32 -27.74 -33.56 -9.30
N LEU A 33 -27.03 -32.46 -9.01
CA LEU A 33 -26.14 -31.83 -9.98
C LEU A 33 -24.83 -32.62 -10.06
N LEU A 34 -24.41 -32.97 -11.28
CA LEU A 34 -23.25 -33.80 -11.55
C LEU A 34 -22.11 -32.94 -12.13
N PHE A 35 -20.95 -32.93 -11.46
CA PHE A 35 -19.79 -32.12 -11.83
C PHE A 35 -18.61 -32.99 -12.24
N TYR A 36 -17.96 -32.60 -13.34
CA TYR A 36 -16.61 -33.04 -13.63
C TYR A 36 -15.63 -32.16 -12.86
N ASN A 37 -14.86 -32.74 -11.96
CA ASN A 37 -13.94 -32.00 -11.08
C ASN A 37 -12.48 -32.34 -11.39
N ASP A 38 -11.61 -31.31 -11.54
CA ASP A 38 -10.19 -31.52 -11.84
C ASP A 38 -9.31 -30.39 -11.29
N TYR A 39 -7.99 -30.70 -11.11
CA TYR A 39 -6.96 -29.74 -10.72
C TYR A 39 -6.37 -29.05 -11.94
N ASN A 40 -5.68 -27.90 -11.73
CA ASN A 40 -5.06 -27.07 -12.78
C ASN A 40 -6.02 -26.73 -13.95
N ALA A 41 -7.30 -26.61 -13.66
CA ALA A 41 -8.33 -26.38 -14.68
C ALA A 41 -8.24 -25.00 -15.36
N ALA A 42 -7.46 -24.06 -14.78
CA ALA A 42 -7.16 -22.76 -15.39
C ALA A 42 -5.95 -22.79 -16.34
N ASP A 43 -5.09 -23.82 -16.27
CA ASP A 43 -3.94 -23.96 -17.16
C ASP A 43 -4.40 -24.05 -18.62
N PRO A 44 -3.86 -23.24 -19.54
CA PRO A 44 -4.35 -23.12 -20.92
C PRO A 44 -4.47 -24.46 -21.65
N GLU A 45 -3.47 -25.32 -21.53
CA GLU A 45 -3.46 -26.62 -22.21
C GLU A 45 -4.46 -27.58 -21.58
N LYS A 46 -4.48 -27.64 -20.23
CA LYS A 46 -5.40 -28.52 -19.53
C LYS A 46 -6.84 -28.04 -19.63
N ARG A 47 -7.08 -26.74 -19.58
CA ARG A 47 -8.38 -26.10 -19.83
C ARG A 47 -8.98 -26.57 -21.14
N ASP A 48 -8.19 -26.56 -22.20
CA ASP A 48 -8.65 -26.95 -23.53
C ASP A 48 -8.96 -28.45 -23.60
N ARG A 49 -8.20 -29.29 -22.93
CA ARG A 49 -8.48 -30.74 -22.83
C ARG A 49 -9.75 -31.00 -22.05
N ILE A 50 -9.95 -30.37 -20.87
CA ILE A 50 -11.18 -30.51 -20.09
C ILE A 50 -12.38 -30.05 -20.90
N TYR A 51 -12.31 -28.89 -21.55
CA TYR A 51 -13.35 -28.34 -22.37
C TYR A 51 -13.77 -29.31 -23.48
N ASN A 52 -12.82 -29.80 -24.28
CA ASN A 52 -13.09 -30.69 -25.40
C ASN A 52 -13.70 -32.03 -24.94
N MET A 53 -13.18 -32.58 -23.84
CA MET A 53 -13.67 -33.83 -23.26
C MET A 53 -15.12 -33.67 -22.76
N VAL A 54 -15.42 -32.67 -21.95
CA VAL A 54 -16.77 -32.44 -21.41
C VAL A 54 -17.73 -32.12 -22.52
N LYS A 55 -17.33 -31.31 -23.51
CA LYS A 55 -18.16 -31.02 -24.68
C LYS A 55 -18.54 -32.27 -25.45
N SER A 56 -17.58 -33.14 -25.79
CA SER A 56 -17.79 -34.37 -26.48
C SER A 56 -18.75 -35.29 -25.72
N MET A 57 -18.55 -35.48 -24.42
CA MET A 57 -19.42 -36.30 -23.58
C MET A 57 -20.83 -35.75 -23.53
N LYS A 58 -21.04 -34.44 -23.48
CA LYS A 58 -22.39 -33.83 -23.51
C LYS A 58 -23.07 -34.00 -24.86
N GLU A 59 -22.29 -33.91 -25.96
CA GLU A 59 -22.82 -34.20 -27.33
C GLU A 59 -23.24 -35.67 -27.48
N GLU A 60 -22.62 -36.60 -26.74
CA GLU A 60 -23.00 -38.00 -26.65
C GLU A 60 -24.18 -38.27 -25.67
N GLY A 61 -24.69 -37.21 -25.00
CA GLY A 61 -25.81 -37.30 -24.07
C GLY A 61 -25.43 -37.65 -22.62
N VAL A 62 -24.15 -37.60 -22.26
CA VAL A 62 -23.72 -37.82 -20.88
C VAL A 62 -24.19 -36.65 -19.99
N PRO A 63 -24.84 -36.92 -18.83
CA PRO A 63 -25.50 -35.92 -18.00
C PRO A 63 -24.50 -35.18 -17.12
N ILE A 64 -23.74 -34.20 -17.68
CA ILE A 64 -22.83 -33.33 -16.97
C ILE A 64 -23.48 -31.96 -16.81
N ASP A 65 -23.74 -31.56 -15.56
CA ASP A 65 -24.34 -30.24 -15.23
C ASP A 65 -23.33 -29.15 -15.08
N GLY A 66 -22.16 -29.45 -14.50
CA GLY A 66 -21.15 -28.47 -14.17
C GLY A 66 -19.71 -28.95 -14.26
N ILE A 67 -18.80 -27.99 -14.11
CA ILE A 67 -17.37 -28.24 -14.00
C ILE A 67 -16.89 -27.74 -12.62
N GLY A 68 -16.17 -28.58 -11.88
CA GLY A 68 -15.45 -28.28 -10.67
C GLY A 68 -13.99 -27.94 -10.98
N MET A 69 -13.52 -26.79 -10.54
CA MET A 69 -12.11 -26.41 -10.55
C MET A 69 -11.60 -26.54 -9.12
N GLN A 70 -10.64 -27.42 -8.83
CA GLN A 70 -10.17 -27.63 -7.45
C GLN A 70 -9.69 -26.35 -6.81
N GLY A 71 -8.88 -25.55 -7.51
CA GLY A 71 -8.45 -24.26 -6.98
C GLY A 71 -7.23 -24.34 -6.04
N HIS A 72 -6.38 -25.37 -6.17
CA HIS A 72 -5.10 -25.47 -5.48
C HIS A 72 -4.08 -24.54 -6.16
N TYR A 73 -4.04 -23.29 -5.73
CA TYR A 73 -3.23 -22.25 -6.33
C TYR A 73 -2.01 -21.89 -5.48
N ASN A 74 -1.23 -20.93 -5.94
CA ASN A 74 -0.12 -20.36 -5.19
C ASN A 74 0.01 -18.85 -5.47
N VAL A 75 0.85 -18.17 -4.71
CA VAL A 75 1.01 -16.71 -4.82
C VAL A 75 1.56 -16.24 -6.18
N TYR A 76 2.09 -17.13 -7.01
CA TYR A 76 2.63 -16.82 -8.34
C TYR A 76 1.74 -17.29 -9.49
N GLY A 77 0.69 -18.04 -9.23
CA GLY A 77 -0.19 -18.56 -10.27
C GLY A 77 -1.40 -19.35 -9.76
N PRO A 78 -2.36 -19.59 -10.65
CA PRO A 78 -2.43 -19.16 -12.05
C PRO A 78 -2.58 -17.63 -12.19
N SER A 79 -2.39 -17.11 -13.42
CA SER A 79 -2.74 -15.73 -13.72
C SER A 79 -4.27 -15.58 -13.68
N MET A 80 -4.74 -14.39 -13.32
CA MET A 80 -6.20 -14.15 -13.31
C MET A 80 -6.80 -14.11 -14.71
N GLU A 81 -5.99 -13.79 -15.71
CA GLU A 81 -6.32 -13.88 -17.12
C GLU A 81 -6.61 -15.34 -17.55
N ASP A 82 -5.83 -16.30 -17.06
CA ASP A 82 -6.08 -17.73 -17.32
C ASP A 82 -7.33 -18.25 -16.60
N VAL A 83 -7.57 -17.79 -15.36
CA VAL A 83 -8.79 -18.12 -14.61
C VAL A 83 -10.02 -17.55 -15.34
N ASP A 84 -9.99 -16.27 -15.72
CA ASP A 84 -11.07 -15.61 -16.46
C ASP A 84 -11.36 -16.32 -17.79
N ALA A 85 -10.30 -16.65 -18.54
CA ALA A 85 -10.41 -17.39 -19.79
C ALA A 85 -11.00 -18.81 -19.58
N ALA A 86 -10.66 -19.47 -18.48
CA ALA A 86 -11.21 -20.78 -18.15
C ALA A 86 -12.71 -20.71 -17.84
N LEU A 87 -13.10 -19.78 -16.97
CA LEU A 87 -14.52 -19.56 -16.62
C LEU A 87 -15.33 -19.16 -17.84
N THR A 88 -14.83 -18.23 -18.67
CA THR A 88 -15.47 -17.84 -19.93
C THR A 88 -15.66 -19.03 -20.86
N LYS A 89 -14.62 -19.87 -21.02
CA LYS A 89 -14.68 -21.01 -21.93
C LYS A 89 -15.64 -22.09 -21.42
N TYR A 90 -15.58 -22.45 -20.14
CA TYR A 90 -16.43 -23.47 -19.55
C TYR A 90 -17.90 -23.06 -19.51
N SER A 91 -18.20 -21.77 -19.29
CA SER A 91 -19.60 -21.28 -19.30
C SER A 91 -20.33 -21.47 -20.63
N THR A 92 -19.61 -21.73 -21.72
CA THR A 92 -20.21 -22.01 -23.02
C THR A 92 -20.82 -23.44 -23.12
N ILE A 93 -20.43 -24.36 -22.22
CA ILE A 93 -20.83 -25.76 -22.26
C ILE A 93 -21.51 -26.26 -20.98
N VAL A 94 -21.39 -25.57 -19.85
CA VAL A 94 -22.03 -25.91 -18.58
C VAL A 94 -22.73 -24.70 -17.97
N LYS A 95 -23.73 -24.94 -17.12
CA LYS A 95 -24.47 -23.88 -16.40
C LYS A 95 -23.91 -23.59 -15.02
N HIS A 96 -23.15 -24.52 -14.46
CA HIS A 96 -22.62 -24.44 -13.10
C HIS A 96 -21.11 -24.63 -13.11
N ILE A 97 -20.41 -23.74 -12.44
CA ILE A 97 -18.96 -23.86 -12.17
C ILE A 97 -18.74 -23.69 -10.67
N HIS A 98 -18.07 -24.64 -10.05
CA HIS A 98 -17.68 -24.57 -8.65
C HIS A 98 -16.17 -24.47 -8.52
N ILE A 99 -15.70 -23.64 -7.59
CA ILE A 99 -14.34 -23.77 -7.06
C ILE A 99 -14.46 -24.70 -5.86
N THR A 100 -13.91 -25.90 -5.97
CA THR A 100 -14.27 -27.00 -5.08
C THR A 100 -13.35 -27.23 -3.90
N GLU A 101 -12.10 -26.76 -3.99
CA GLU A 101 -11.03 -27.10 -3.03
C GLU A 101 -10.03 -25.95 -2.87
N LEU A 102 -10.53 -24.71 -2.74
CA LEU A 102 -9.69 -23.52 -2.79
C LEU A 102 -8.69 -23.47 -1.65
N ASP A 103 -7.43 -23.38 -2.01
CA ASP A 103 -6.34 -22.92 -1.18
C ASP A 103 -5.28 -22.17 -2.01
N ILE A 104 -4.59 -21.18 -1.42
CA ILE A 104 -3.52 -20.43 -2.10
C ILE A 104 -2.25 -20.50 -1.26
N ARG A 105 -1.32 -21.33 -1.66
CA ARG A 105 -0.04 -21.51 -0.98
C ARG A 105 0.82 -20.26 -1.03
N ALA A 106 1.28 -19.84 0.14
CA ALA A 106 2.22 -18.74 0.27
C ALA A 106 3.68 -19.20 0.07
N ASN A 107 4.00 -20.40 0.49
CA ASN A 107 5.36 -20.92 0.52
C ASN A 107 5.60 -21.87 -0.65
N GLN A 108 6.12 -21.33 -1.75
CA GLN A 108 6.54 -22.15 -2.89
C GLN A 108 7.89 -21.65 -3.42
N GLU A 109 8.89 -22.53 -3.38
CA GLU A 109 10.05 -22.41 -4.25
C GLU A 109 9.59 -22.73 -5.68
N MET A 110 9.84 -21.83 -6.63
CA MET A 110 9.57 -22.09 -8.03
C MET A 110 10.37 -23.33 -8.48
N GLY A 111 9.64 -24.43 -8.80
CA GLY A 111 10.24 -25.68 -9.28
C GLY A 111 10.66 -26.67 -8.17
N GLY A 112 10.39 -26.39 -6.89
CA GLY A 112 10.68 -27.29 -5.78
C GLY A 112 9.59 -28.34 -5.51
N GLN A 113 9.97 -29.47 -4.89
CA GLN A 113 9.02 -30.42 -4.33
C GLN A 113 8.17 -29.74 -3.25
N LEU A 114 6.88 -30.11 -3.18
CA LEU A 114 5.99 -29.65 -2.13
C LEU A 114 6.59 -29.94 -0.75
N ASN A 115 6.86 -28.90 0.02
CA ASN A 115 7.31 -29.07 1.39
C ASN A 115 6.07 -29.21 2.30
N PHE A 116 5.71 -30.42 2.64
CA PHE A 116 4.58 -30.78 3.50
C PHE A 116 4.88 -30.66 5.01
N SER A 117 5.89 -29.89 5.40
CA SER A 117 6.19 -29.70 6.82
C SER A 117 5.01 -29.08 7.56
N ARG A 118 4.57 -29.71 8.64
CA ARG A 118 3.45 -29.27 9.49
C ARG A 118 3.83 -28.15 10.47
N ASP A 119 5.11 -27.86 10.64
CA ASP A 119 5.55 -26.85 11.59
C ASP A 119 5.41 -25.45 11.00
N GLY A 120 4.71 -24.56 11.69
CA GLY A 120 4.53 -23.16 11.30
C GLY A 120 5.88 -22.48 11.03
N GLY A 121 6.07 -21.96 9.83
CA GLY A 121 7.22 -21.14 9.45
C GLY A 121 6.89 -19.66 9.57
N ASN A 122 7.91 -18.83 9.74
CA ASN A 122 7.72 -17.38 9.70
C ASN A 122 7.55 -16.93 8.25
N ILE A 123 6.30 -16.73 7.83
CA ILE A 123 5.98 -16.23 6.47
C ILE A 123 6.31 -14.75 6.41
N SER A 124 7.14 -14.37 5.44
CA SER A 124 7.51 -12.97 5.25
C SER A 124 6.31 -12.09 4.90
N GLN A 125 6.37 -10.81 5.26
CA GLN A 125 5.30 -9.88 4.92
C GLN A 125 5.10 -9.75 3.40
N VAL A 126 6.17 -9.86 2.61
CA VAL A 126 6.11 -9.86 1.14
C VAL A 126 5.20 -10.97 0.64
N VAL A 127 5.41 -12.20 1.11
CA VAL A 127 4.62 -13.37 0.69
C VAL A 127 3.16 -13.27 1.15
N LYS A 128 2.92 -12.71 2.34
CA LYS A 128 1.54 -12.42 2.81
C LYS A 128 0.85 -11.44 1.87
N THR A 129 1.54 -10.37 1.47
CA THR A 129 1.00 -9.39 0.51
C THR A 129 0.69 -10.01 -0.85
N LEU A 130 1.56 -10.88 -1.38
CA LEU A 130 1.30 -11.62 -2.62
C LEU A 130 0.07 -12.52 -2.51
N GLN A 131 -0.12 -13.18 -1.36
CA GLN A 131 -1.30 -14.03 -1.13
C GLN A 131 -2.59 -13.22 -1.03
N GLU A 132 -2.55 -12.11 -0.31
CA GLU A 132 -3.67 -11.18 -0.18
C GLU A 132 -4.11 -10.65 -1.55
N ASP A 133 -3.15 -10.23 -2.40
CA ASP A 133 -3.41 -9.80 -3.78
C ASP A 133 -4.01 -10.94 -4.63
N GLN A 134 -3.45 -12.13 -4.54
CA GLN A 134 -3.93 -13.28 -5.32
C GLN A 134 -5.38 -13.65 -4.95
N TYR A 135 -5.74 -13.62 -3.65
CA TYR A 135 -7.11 -13.81 -3.21
C TYR A 135 -8.05 -12.69 -3.67
N ALA A 136 -7.64 -11.43 -3.52
CA ALA A 136 -8.44 -10.28 -3.93
C ALA A 136 -8.79 -10.34 -5.42
N ARG A 137 -7.79 -10.58 -6.28
CA ARG A 137 -7.96 -10.68 -7.72
C ARG A 137 -8.76 -11.90 -8.14
N LEU A 138 -8.55 -13.05 -7.50
CA LEU A 138 -9.34 -14.25 -7.75
C LEU A 138 -10.82 -14.00 -7.48
N PHE A 139 -11.16 -13.47 -6.30
CA PHE A 139 -12.56 -13.22 -5.97
C PHE A 139 -13.19 -12.14 -6.85
N LYS A 140 -12.43 -11.15 -7.32
CA LYS A 140 -12.91 -10.20 -8.35
C LYS A 140 -13.28 -10.90 -9.65
N VAL A 141 -12.45 -11.83 -10.11
CA VAL A 141 -12.76 -12.65 -11.33
C VAL A 141 -13.96 -13.55 -11.08
N LEU A 142 -14.06 -14.22 -9.94
CA LEU A 142 -15.21 -15.09 -9.62
C LEU A 142 -16.53 -14.29 -9.58
N ARG A 143 -16.53 -13.09 -8.98
CA ARG A 143 -17.71 -12.20 -8.97
C ARG A 143 -18.10 -11.71 -10.37
N LYS A 144 -17.13 -11.47 -11.25
CA LYS A 144 -17.39 -11.16 -12.68
C LYS A 144 -18.21 -12.29 -13.35
N HIS A 145 -17.97 -13.53 -12.93
CA HIS A 145 -18.63 -14.72 -13.47
C HIS A 145 -19.76 -15.28 -12.57
N LYS A 146 -20.33 -14.46 -11.68
CA LYS A 146 -21.35 -14.86 -10.69
C LYS A 146 -22.59 -15.54 -11.27
N ASP A 147 -22.87 -15.38 -12.57
CA ASP A 147 -24.00 -16.00 -13.24
C ASP A 147 -23.77 -17.49 -13.51
N VAL A 148 -22.54 -17.98 -13.42
CA VAL A 148 -22.17 -19.38 -13.63
C VAL A 148 -21.32 -19.96 -12.50
N VAL A 149 -20.63 -19.11 -11.74
CA VAL A 149 -19.87 -19.49 -10.53
C VAL A 149 -20.80 -19.34 -9.33
N ASP A 150 -21.37 -20.43 -8.88
CA ASP A 150 -22.37 -20.45 -7.82
C ASP A 150 -21.87 -21.06 -6.50
N ASN A 151 -20.64 -21.57 -6.45
CA ASN A 151 -20.04 -22.05 -5.21
C ASN A 151 -18.51 -21.90 -5.16
N VAL A 152 -17.99 -21.54 -3.97
CA VAL A 152 -16.58 -21.58 -3.64
C VAL A 152 -16.40 -22.30 -2.29
N THR A 153 -15.72 -23.43 -2.32
CA THR A 153 -15.40 -24.24 -1.13
C THR A 153 -13.91 -24.14 -0.83
N PHE A 154 -13.56 -23.68 0.35
CA PHE A 154 -12.17 -23.74 0.84
C PHE A 154 -11.81 -25.14 1.26
N TRP A 155 -10.58 -25.58 0.94
CA TRP A 155 -10.12 -26.91 1.31
C TRP A 155 -9.57 -26.92 2.74
N ASN A 156 -10.44 -26.86 3.69
CA ASN A 156 -10.34 -26.71 5.14
C ASN A 156 -10.61 -25.30 5.67
N LEU A 157 -10.72 -25.17 7.00
CA LEU A 157 -11.03 -23.94 7.69
C LEU A 157 -9.79 -23.10 7.95
N SER A 158 -8.72 -23.71 8.45
CA SER A 158 -7.53 -23.00 8.92
C SER A 158 -6.24 -23.62 8.38
N ASP A 159 -5.16 -22.85 8.44
CA ASP A 159 -3.83 -23.31 8.07
C ASP A 159 -3.38 -24.56 8.85
N ARG A 160 -3.84 -24.68 10.10
CA ARG A 160 -3.58 -25.87 10.94
C ARG A 160 -4.16 -27.15 10.37
N ASP A 161 -5.36 -27.06 9.81
CA ASP A 161 -6.12 -28.21 9.33
C ASP A 161 -5.83 -28.52 7.85
N SER A 162 -5.08 -27.64 7.19
CA SER A 162 -4.73 -27.79 5.78
C SER A 162 -3.85 -29.02 5.52
N TRP A 163 -4.15 -29.74 4.46
CA TRP A 163 -3.31 -30.82 3.94
C TRP A 163 -1.89 -30.36 3.55
N LEU A 164 -1.74 -29.06 3.23
CA LEU A 164 -0.48 -28.41 2.91
C LEU A 164 0.36 -28.10 4.16
N GLY A 165 -0.26 -28.10 5.36
CA GLY A 165 0.35 -27.70 6.62
C GLY A 165 0.48 -26.18 6.79
N ALA A 166 0.61 -25.75 8.05
CA ALA A 166 0.61 -24.32 8.44
C ALA A 166 1.76 -23.50 7.81
N ARG A 167 2.88 -24.13 7.48
CA ARG A 167 4.02 -23.47 6.78
C ARG A 167 3.65 -22.90 5.41
N ASN A 168 2.64 -23.46 4.77
CA ASN A 168 2.19 -23.00 3.46
C ASN A 168 1.17 -21.88 3.54
N TYR A 169 0.68 -21.56 4.76
CA TYR A 169 -0.20 -20.42 5.06
C TYR A 169 -1.38 -20.27 4.07
N PRO A 170 -2.10 -21.36 3.70
CA PRO A 170 -2.91 -21.35 2.48
C PRO A 170 -4.32 -20.80 2.63
N LEU A 171 -4.89 -20.72 3.85
CA LEU A 171 -6.32 -20.51 4.09
C LEU A 171 -6.64 -19.16 4.73
N PRO A 172 -7.91 -18.73 4.79
CA PRO A 172 -8.31 -17.45 5.40
C PRO A 172 -8.10 -17.33 6.91
N TYR A 173 -7.98 -18.45 7.63
CA TYR A 173 -7.67 -18.48 9.07
C TYR A 173 -6.28 -19.07 9.31
N ASP A 174 -5.57 -18.50 10.28
CA ASP A 174 -4.24 -18.97 10.67
C ASP A 174 -4.29 -20.29 11.49
N GLU A 175 -3.13 -20.77 11.91
CA GLU A 175 -3.00 -22.00 12.72
C GLU A 175 -3.66 -21.93 14.10
N ASN A 176 -3.99 -20.74 14.59
CA ASN A 176 -4.67 -20.46 15.85
C ASN A 176 -6.14 -20.09 15.66
N TYR A 177 -6.71 -20.35 14.48
CA TYR A 177 -8.07 -20.00 14.09
C TYR A 177 -8.38 -18.49 14.12
N LYS A 178 -7.36 -17.64 14.03
CA LYS A 178 -7.55 -16.19 13.89
C LYS A 178 -7.73 -15.85 12.41
N ALA A 179 -8.71 -15.01 12.13
CA ALA A 179 -8.94 -14.51 10.78
C ALA A 179 -7.70 -13.73 10.29
N LYS A 180 -7.19 -14.12 9.14
CA LYS A 180 -6.15 -13.36 8.42
C LYS A 180 -6.79 -12.22 7.63
N ARG A 181 -5.99 -11.28 7.14
CA ARG A 181 -6.49 -10.19 6.30
C ARG A 181 -7.21 -10.67 5.05
N VAL A 182 -6.82 -11.84 4.51
CA VAL A 182 -7.53 -12.52 3.41
C VAL A 182 -9.02 -12.67 3.71
N TYR A 183 -9.42 -13.00 4.93
CA TYR A 183 -10.82 -13.12 5.32
C TYR A 183 -11.60 -11.81 5.11
N SER A 184 -11.03 -10.69 5.57
CA SER A 184 -11.66 -9.37 5.37
C SER A 184 -11.69 -8.98 3.90
N ILE A 185 -10.63 -9.22 3.14
CA ILE A 185 -10.56 -8.96 1.69
C ILE A 185 -11.70 -9.67 0.95
N ILE A 186 -12.00 -10.91 1.32
CA ILE A 186 -13.07 -11.68 0.68
C ILE A 186 -14.46 -11.20 1.12
N LYS A 187 -14.63 -10.94 2.43
CA LYS A 187 -15.93 -10.61 3.02
C LYS A 187 -16.34 -9.16 2.80
N ASP A 188 -15.41 -8.24 2.98
CA ASP A 188 -15.66 -6.80 3.07
C ASP A 188 -15.27 -6.06 1.78
N PHE A 189 -15.36 -6.72 0.61
CA PHE A 189 -15.04 -6.11 -0.67
C PHE A 189 -16.01 -4.97 -1.02
N ASP A 190 -15.50 -3.95 -1.73
CA ASP A 190 -16.34 -2.90 -2.31
C ASP A 190 -16.87 -3.33 -3.69
N PRO A 191 -18.20 -3.55 -3.84
CA PRO A 191 -18.78 -3.92 -5.14
C PRO A 191 -18.51 -2.89 -6.25
N ALA A 192 -18.34 -1.61 -5.92
CA ALA A 192 -18.03 -0.57 -6.89
C ALA A 192 -16.64 -0.75 -7.51
N SER A 193 -15.69 -1.34 -6.78
CA SER A 193 -14.35 -1.63 -7.29
C SER A 193 -14.33 -2.66 -8.42
N ASP A 194 -15.32 -3.55 -8.46
CA ASP A 194 -15.42 -4.60 -9.48
C ASP A 194 -15.82 -4.04 -10.86
N THR A 195 -16.54 -2.92 -10.87
CA THR A 195 -17.03 -2.25 -12.09
C THR A 195 -16.30 -0.96 -12.42
N ALA A 196 -15.35 -0.57 -11.59
CA ALA A 196 -14.56 0.65 -11.80
C ALA A 196 -13.76 0.54 -13.12
N VAL A 197 -13.99 1.51 -13.99
CA VAL A 197 -13.23 1.65 -15.24
C VAL A 197 -12.10 2.64 -15.00
N VAL A 198 -10.87 2.16 -15.05
CA VAL A 198 -9.67 2.99 -14.95
C VAL A 198 -9.49 3.74 -16.28
N LYS A 199 -9.48 5.06 -16.23
CA LYS A 199 -9.21 5.87 -17.42
C LYS A 199 -7.74 5.79 -17.82
N GLU A 200 -7.46 5.63 -19.10
CA GLU A 200 -6.11 5.51 -19.66
C GLU A 200 -5.47 6.90 -19.97
N ASP A 201 -5.83 7.92 -19.22
CA ASP A 201 -5.27 9.28 -19.33
C ASP A 201 -4.08 9.53 -18.41
N PHE A 202 -3.28 8.49 -18.17
CA PHE A 202 -2.10 8.54 -17.32
C PHE A 202 -1.06 9.53 -17.81
N ARG A 203 -0.50 10.31 -16.86
CA ARG A 203 0.59 11.28 -17.09
C ARG A 203 1.69 11.07 -16.06
N PRO A 204 2.96 11.38 -16.39
CA PRO A 204 4.04 11.33 -15.43
C PRO A 204 3.73 12.15 -14.18
N SER A 205 4.05 11.60 -13.00
CA SER A 205 3.94 12.37 -11.75
C SER A 205 4.88 13.59 -11.79
N VAL A 206 4.44 14.70 -11.22
CA VAL A 206 5.22 15.95 -11.15
C VAL A 206 6.50 15.81 -10.32
N LEU A 207 6.60 14.75 -9.52
CA LEU A 207 7.79 14.45 -8.71
C LEU A 207 8.80 13.55 -9.43
N ASN A 208 8.54 13.14 -10.67
CA ASN A 208 9.49 12.34 -11.43
C ASN A 208 10.80 13.10 -11.69
N GLN A 209 11.89 12.35 -11.77
CA GLN A 209 13.15 12.87 -12.25
C GLN A 209 13.01 13.35 -13.73
N PRO A 210 13.76 14.36 -14.17
CA PRO A 210 13.67 14.86 -15.54
C PRO A 210 13.80 13.73 -16.58
N GLY A 211 12.83 13.66 -17.49
CA GLY A 211 12.79 12.66 -18.55
C GLY A 211 12.17 11.31 -18.17
N GLN A 212 11.87 11.08 -16.90
CA GLN A 212 11.24 9.83 -16.43
C GLN A 212 9.72 9.88 -16.65
N GLN A 213 9.19 8.78 -17.19
CA GLN A 213 7.76 8.65 -17.47
C GLN A 213 6.99 8.04 -16.29
N TYR A 214 7.63 7.26 -15.43
CA TYR A 214 7.01 6.58 -14.30
C TYR A 214 7.60 7.05 -12.97
N PRO A 215 6.79 7.00 -11.89
CA PRO A 215 5.38 6.63 -11.84
C PRO A 215 4.46 7.60 -12.59
N MET A 216 3.30 7.10 -13.01
CA MET A 216 2.26 7.87 -13.67
C MET A 216 1.02 7.98 -12.78
N VAL A 217 0.23 9.05 -12.96
CA VAL A 217 -1.06 9.26 -12.27
C VAL A 217 -2.11 9.64 -13.32
N ASN A 218 -3.35 9.13 -13.15
CA ASN A 218 -4.46 9.48 -14.02
C ASN A 218 -5.41 10.50 -13.36
N SER A 219 -6.40 10.99 -14.13
CA SER A 219 -7.38 11.99 -13.65
C SER A 219 -8.30 11.49 -12.52
N GLN A 220 -8.30 10.20 -12.23
CA GLN A 220 -9.08 9.59 -11.15
C GLN A 220 -8.24 9.35 -9.88
N GLY A 221 -6.94 9.66 -9.88
CA GLY A 221 -6.03 9.41 -8.76
C GLY A 221 -5.40 8.00 -8.73
N TYR A 222 -5.58 7.18 -9.77
CA TYR A 222 -4.85 5.91 -9.85
C TYR A 222 -3.39 6.16 -10.18
N ALA A 223 -2.49 5.45 -9.51
CA ALA A 223 -1.06 5.47 -9.80
C ALA A 223 -0.63 4.20 -10.54
N ARG A 224 0.25 4.36 -11.53
CA ARG A 224 0.83 3.26 -12.31
C ARG A 224 2.33 3.28 -12.22
N PHE A 225 2.91 2.14 -11.89
CA PHE A 225 4.35 1.95 -11.69
C PHE A 225 4.93 1.03 -12.74
N ARG A 226 6.21 1.25 -13.08
CA ARG A 226 6.97 0.42 -14.00
C ARG A 226 8.40 0.24 -13.49
N VAL A 227 8.81 -1.01 -13.34
CA VAL A 227 10.13 -1.36 -12.82
C VAL A 227 10.81 -2.38 -13.76
N VAL A 228 12.05 -2.13 -14.11
CA VAL A 228 12.86 -3.07 -14.89
C VAL A 228 13.67 -3.93 -13.93
N ALA A 229 13.24 -5.16 -13.74
CA ALA A 229 13.90 -6.13 -12.85
C ALA A 229 13.72 -7.55 -13.46
N PRO A 230 14.44 -7.89 -14.53
CA PRO A 230 14.19 -9.11 -15.33
C PRO A 230 14.38 -10.39 -14.52
N ASP A 231 15.29 -10.40 -13.55
CA ASP A 231 15.59 -11.59 -12.74
C ASP A 231 14.77 -11.67 -11.46
N ALA A 232 13.98 -10.62 -11.13
CA ALA A 232 13.16 -10.61 -9.94
C ALA A 232 12.02 -11.64 -10.04
N LYS A 233 11.64 -12.18 -8.88
CA LYS A 233 10.51 -13.10 -8.68
C LYS A 233 9.26 -12.35 -8.21
N SER A 234 9.44 -11.20 -7.54
CA SER A 234 8.35 -10.36 -7.05
C SER A 234 8.76 -8.89 -7.03
N VAL A 235 7.85 -8.01 -7.38
CA VAL A 235 7.98 -6.56 -7.22
C VAL A 235 6.68 -6.00 -6.65
N ILE A 236 6.79 -5.29 -5.54
CA ILE A 236 5.68 -4.66 -4.83
C ILE A 236 6.01 -3.19 -4.60
N VAL A 237 5.04 -2.32 -4.82
CA VAL A 237 5.11 -0.91 -4.43
C VAL A 237 4.36 -0.74 -3.12
N SER A 238 5.06 -0.44 -2.04
CA SER A 238 4.45 -0.15 -0.75
C SER A 238 4.23 1.35 -0.61
N LEU A 239 3.02 1.76 -0.25
CA LEU A 239 2.61 3.15 -0.08
C LEU A 239 2.52 3.48 1.42
N GLY A 240 3.23 4.54 1.83
CA GLY A 240 3.13 5.11 3.17
C GLY A 240 3.95 4.42 4.28
N LEU A 241 3.88 5.01 5.45
CA LEU A 241 4.52 4.56 6.70
C LEU A 241 3.93 3.25 7.18
N GLY A 242 4.73 2.18 7.18
CA GLY A 242 4.33 0.90 7.73
C GLY A 242 3.11 0.29 7.02
N GLY A 243 2.87 0.66 5.78
CA GLY A 243 1.73 0.22 4.99
C GLY A 243 1.64 -1.30 4.95
N ARG A 244 0.50 -1.81 5.39
CA ARG A 244 0.14 -3.21 5.17
C ARG A 244 -0.45 -3.33 3.78
N GLY A 245 0.09 -4.24 3.00
CA GLY A 245 -0.29 -4.39 1.60
C GLY A 245 0.60 -3.55 0.69
N GLY A 246 0.19 -3.39 -0.54
CA GLY A 246 0.91 -2.66 -1.57
C GLY A 246 0.39 -3.05 -2.95
N THR A 247 0.81 -2.30 -3.96
CA THR A 247 0.49 -2.63 -5.34
C THR A 247 1.47 -3.70 -5.84
N VAL A 248 0.98 -4.89 -6.09
CA VAL A 248 1.77 -5.98 -6.68
C VAL A 248 1.89 -5.75 -8.17
N LEU A 249 3.12 -5.64 -8.66
CA LEU A 249 3.39 -5.51 -10.09
C LEU A 249 3.39 -6.88 -10.77
N ARG A 250 3.08 -6.90 -12.04
CA ARG A 250 3.09 -8.10 -12.89
C ARG A 250 4.14 -7.96 -13.96
N LYS A 251 4.87 -9.04 -14.19
CA LYS A 251 5.94 -9.10 -15.18
C LYS A 251 5.32 -9.32 -16.56
N ASP A 252 5.63 -8.44 -17.49
CA ASP A 252 5.23 -8.61 -18.88
C ASP A 252 6.15 -9.60 -19.64
N LYS A 253 5.86 -9.81 -20.91
CA LYS A 253 6.64 -10.71 -21.79
C LYS A 253 8.08 -10.25 -22.02
N GLU A 254 8.36 -8.98 -21.78
CA GLU A 254 9.66 -8.34 -21.96
C GLU A 254 10.49 -8.33 -20.66
N GLY A 255 9.96 -8.87 -19.58
CA GLY A 255 10.62 -8.89 -18.26
C GLY A 255 10.49 -7.60 -17.48
N VAL A 256 9.56 -6.72 -17.86
CA VAL A 256 9.28 -5.47 -17.20
C VAL A 256 8.07 -5.63 -16.28
N TRP A 257 8.18 -5.12 -15.07
CA TRP A 257 7.13 -5.17 -14.07
C TRP A 257 6.27 -3.91 -14.14
N VAL A 258 4.96 -4.08 -14.31
CA VAL A 258 3.97 -3.00 -14.37
C VAL A 258 2.81 -3.31 -13.43
N GLY A 259 2.28 -2.29 -12.78
CA GLY A 259 1.08 -2.40 -11.95
C GLY A 259 0.43 -1.04 -11.74
N THR A 260 -0.89 -1.08 -11.61
CA THR A 260 -1.72 0.08 -11.26
C THR A 260 -2.35 -0.19 -9.90
N THR A 261 -2.51 0.84 -9.07
CA THR A 261 -3.19 0.73 -7.76
C THR A 261 -4.60 0.16 -7.94
N ASP A 262 -5.07 -0.61 -6.96
CA ASP A 262 -6.42 -1.23 -7.03
C ASP A 262 -7.56 -0.22 -6.94
N GLY A 263 -7.27 0.97 -6.38
CA GLY A 263 -8.19 2.10 -6.27
C GLY A 263 -7.46 3.43 -6.40
N PRO A 264 -8.21 4.54 -6.48
CA PRO A 264 -7.62 5.86 -6.41
C PRO A 264 -6.92 6.07 -5.07
N MET A 265 -5.78 6.73 -5.11
CA MET A 265 -5.06 7.19 -3.93
C MET A 265 -5.66 8.50 -3.43
N ASP A 266 -5.47 8.79 -2.14
CA ASP A 266 -5.81 10.10 -1.59
C ASP A 266 -5.00 11.21 -2.29
N GLU A 267 -5.60 12.38 -2.42
CA GLU A 267 -4.95 13.56 -3.00
C GLU A 267 -3.74 14.02 -2.18
N GLY A 268 -2.74 14.57 -2.85
CA GLY A 268 -1.53 15.12 -2.25
C GLY A 268 -0.32 14.21 -2.31
N PHE A 269 0.67 14.51 -1.47
CA PHE A 269 1.96 13.83 -1.43
C PHE A 269 1.88 12.47 -0.70
N HIS A 270 2.52 11.44 -1.29
CA HIS A 270 2.70 10.13 -0.67
C HIS A 270 4.15 9.66 -0.76
N TYR A 271 4.64 9.06 0.33
CA TYR A 271 5.85 8.26 0.31
C TYR A 271 5.58 6.88 -0.28
N TYR A 272 6.54 6.34 -0.99
CA TYR A 272 6.54 4.95 -1.39
C TYR A 272 7.94 4.37 -1.53
N HIS A 273 8.05 3.05 -1.57
CA HIS A 273 9.26 2.33 -1.92
C HIS A 273 8.95 1.07 -2.71
N LEU A 274 9.97 0.53 -3.37
CA LEU A 274 9.91 -0.73 -4.09
C LEU A 274 10.38 -1.84 -3.16
N THR A 275 9.65 -2.95 -3.10
CA THR A 275 10.11 -4.19 -2.49
C THR A 275 10.35 -5.21 -3.59
N ILE A 276 11.62 -5.52 -3.88
CA ILE A 276 12.04 -6.45 -4.93
C ILE A 276 12.65 -7.67 -4.25
N ASP A 277 11.99 -8.82 -4.38
CA ASP A 277 12.39 -10.10 -3.74
C ASP A 277 12.69 -9.96 -2.22
N GLY A 278 11.98 -9.07 -1.55
CA GLY A 278 12.13 -8.77 -0.12
C GLY A 278 13.16 -7.68 0.22
N GLY A 279 13.99 -7.26 -0.72
CA GLY A 279 14.85 -6.07 -0.57
C GLY A 279 14.06 -4.79 -0.78
N VAL A 280 14.36 -3.75 0.02
CA VAL A 280 13.67 -2.45 -0.04
C VAL A 280 14.55 -1.43 -0.75
N PHE A 281 14.01 -0.80 -1.80
CA PHE A 281 14.71 0.12 -2.69
C PHE A 281 13.89 1.38 -2.93
N ASN A 282 14.58 2.48 -3.22
CA ASN A 282 13.92 3.66 -3.77
C ASN A 282 13.75 3.50 -5.28
N ASP A 283 12.70 4.12 -5.81
CA ASP A 283 12.49 4.21 -7.25
C ASP A 283 13.42 5.28 -7.84
N PRO A 284 14.32 4.92 -8.77
CA PRO A 284 15.21 5.90 -9.40
C PRO A 284 14.46 6.86 -10.34
N GLY A 285 13.22 6.57 -10.70
CA GLY A 285 12.39 7.38 -11.59
C GLY A 285 11.82 8.63 -10.93
N THR A 286 11.88 8.77 -9.60
CA THR A 286 11.30 9.89 -8.87
C THR A 286 12.27 10.54 -7.89
N LYS A 287 11.92 11.71 -7.39
CA LYS A 287 12.65 12.39 -6.32
C LYS A 287 12.48 11.66 -4.98
N ASN A 288 13.50 11.76 -4.13
CA ASN A 288 13.50 11.15 -2.81
C ASN A 288 13.28 12.20 -1.72
N TYR A 289 12.58 11.79 -0.67
CA TYR A 289 12.21 12.60 0.48
C TYR A 289 12.51 11.84 1.76
N TYR A 290 12.94 12.52 2.81
CA TYR A 290 13.16 11.88 4.10
C TYR A 290 11.81 11.70 4.82
N GLY A 291 11.46 10.44 5.07
CA GLY A 291 10.28 10.05 5.81
C GLY A 291 10.38 8.58 6.23
N SER A 292 9.54 8.11 7.14
CA SER A 292 9.62 6.73 7.65
C SER A 292 11.00 6.34 8.24
N CYS A 293 11.72 7.29 8.79
CA CYS A 293 13.10 7.16 9.28
C CYS A 293 14.13 6.74 8.21
N ARG A 294 13.83 7.01 6.94
CA ARG A 294 14.69 6.73 5.78
C ARG A 294 14.38 7.65 4.62
N TRP A 295 15.22 7.60 3.59
CA TRP A 295 14.86 8.17 2.29
C TRP A 295 13.82 7.30 1.61
N GLU A 296 12.72 7.89 1.18
CA GLU A 296 11.62 7.28 0.44
C GLU A 296 11.44 7.96 -0.91
N SER A 297 10.90 7.24 -1.88
CA SER A 297 10.41 7.82 -3.12
C SER A 297 9.13 8.61 -2.88
N GLY A 298 8.90 9.67 -3.66
CA GLY A 298 7.68 10.48 -3.57
C GLY A 298 6.81 10.36 -4.79
N ILE A 299 5.50 10.41 -4.60
CA ILE A 299 4.50 10.57 -5.65
C ILE A 299 3.48 11.63 -5.22
N GLU A 300 3.09 12.49 -6.14
CA GLU A 300 2.04 13.49 -5.92
C GLU A 300 0.80 13.06 -6.69
N ILE A 301 -0.31 12.95 -5.98
CA ILE A 301 -1.64 12.74 -6.56
C ILE A 301 -2.29 14.12 -6.68
N PRO A 302 -2.66 14.58 -7.88
CA PRO A 302 -3.25 15.90 -8.07
C PRO A 302 -4.46 16.14 -7.18
N ALA A 303 -4.43 17.22 -6.40
CA ALA A 303 -5.52 17.60 -5.52
C ALA A 303 -6.47 18.58 -6.22
N HIS A 304 -7.75 18.51 -5.85
CA HIS A 304 -8.75 19.44 -6.37
C HIS A 304 -8.48 20.91 -5.97
N ASP A 305 -7.73 21.13 -4.91
CA ASP A 305 -7.37 22.43 -4.35
C ASP A 305 -5.86 22.74 -4.43
N GLU A 306 -5.12 22.07 -5.33
CA GLU A 306 -3.67 22.23 -5.47
C GLU A 306 -3.22 23.69 -5.68
N ASP A 307 -4.12 24.57 -6.12
CA ASP A 307 -3.82 25.96 -6.42
C ASP A 307 -3.18 26.71 -5.24
N PHE A 308 -3.53 26.39 -3.99
CA PHE A 308 -2.99 27.09 -2.84
C PHE A 308 -1.51 26.76 -2.56
N TYR A 309 -1.02 25.60 -2.98
CA TYR A 309 0.38 25.17 -2.79
C TYR A 309 1.16 25.03 -4.11
N ALA A 310 0.53 25.22 -5.25
CA ALA A 310 1.18 25.11 -6.54
C ALA A 310 2.30 26.17 -6.70
N MET A 311 3.31 25.83 -7.50
CA MET A 311 4.34 26.78 -7.90
C MET A 311 3.71 27.83 -8.83
N LYS A 312 3.55 29.07 -8.35
CA LYS A 312 2.98 30.20 -9.11
C LYS A 312 4.06 31.21 -9.50
N GLN A 313 3.75 32.05 -10.48
CA GLN A 313 4.60 33.18 -10.84
C GLN A 313 4.35 34.38 -9.91
N VAL A 314 4.73 34.22 -8.65
CA VAL A 314 4.65 35.25 -7.62
C VAL A 314 6.06 35.49 -7.01
N PRO A 315 6.29 36.59 -6.29
CA PRO A 315 7.53 36.72 -5.56
C PRO A 315 7.72 35.60 -4.56
N HIS A 316 8.87 34.92 -4.61
CA HIS A 316 9.20 33.84 -3.71
C HIS A 316 10.11 34.27 -2.57
N GLY A 317 9.88 33.69 -1.38
CA GLY A 317 10.77 33.75 -0.26
C GLY A 317 11.97 32.82 -0.42
N ASN A 318 12.83 32.77 0.61
CA ASN A 318 13.99 31.90 0.61
C ASN A 318 13.88 30.87 1.73
N VAL A 319 14.20 29.61 1.44
CA VAL A 319 14.44 28.57 2.44
C VAL A 319 15.92 28.39 2.57
N GLN A 320 16.49 28.78 3.72
CA GLN A 320 17.91 28.65 3.95
C GLN A 320 18.22 27.66 5.07
N GLN A 321 19.25 26.89 4.88
CA GLN A 321 19.76 25.95 5.86
C GLN A 321 20.70 26.70 6.81
N VAL A 322 20.50 26.56 8.11
CA VAL A 322 21.36 27.10 9.16
C VAL A 322 21.82 26.00 10.09
N TYR A 323 23.00 26.23 10.71
CA TYR A 323 23.56 25.35 11.74
C TYR A 323 23.71 26.12 13.03
N PHE A 324 23.40 25.49 14.15
CA PHE A 324 23.63 25.98 15.49
C PHE A 324 24.20 24.88 16.38
N TYR A 325 24.98 25.25 17.35
CA TYR A 325 25.47 24.29 18.33
C TYR A 325 24.49 24.19 19.50
N SER A 326 23.99 23.00 19.75
CA SER A 326 23.14 22.70 20.90
C SER A 326 24.01 22.22 22.06
N LYS A 327 24.07 23.01 23.11
CA LYS A 327 24.84 22.68 24.31
C LYS A 327 24.22 21.52 25.09
N SER A 328 22.88 21.47 25.11
CA SER A 328 22.16 20.46 25.86
C SER A 328 22.33 19.07 25.26
N THR A 329 22.51 18.95 23.94
CA THR A 329 22.74 17.67 23.23
C THR A 329 24.21 17.45 22.87
N ASP A 330 25.08 18.45 23.11
CA ASP A 330 26.52 18.45 22.71
C ASP A 330 26.71 18.11 21.21
N THR A 331 25.83 18.66 20.35
CA THR A 331 25.86 18.41 18.91
C THR A 331 25.61 19.68 18.09
N HIS A 332 26.12 19.69 16.86
CA HIS A 332 25.68 20.66 15.87
C HIS A 332 24.32 20.17 15.28
N ARG A 333 23.36 21.06 15.32
CA ARG A 333 22.02 20.81 14.80
C ARG A 333 21.71 21.68 13.60
N ARG A 334 20.86 21.22 12.74
CA ARG A 334 20.44 21.90 11.51
C ARG A 334 19.00 22.40 11.67
N ALA A 335 18.69 23.55 11.09
CA ALA A 335 17.33 24.02 10.88
C ALA A 335 17.18 24.62 9.48
N PHE A 336 15.97 24.61 8.95
CA PHE A 336 15.60 25.34 7.74
C PHE A 336 14.75 26.54 8.11
N VAL A 337 15.09 27.68 7.56
CA VAL A 337 14.42 28.95 7.85
C VAL A 337 13.86 29.52 6.55
N TYR A 338 12.54 29.59 6.46
CA TYR A 338 11.89 30.35 5.41
C TYR A 338 11.81 31.81 5.81
N THR A 339 12.27 32.69 4.92
CA THR A 339 12.10 34.15 5.01
C THR A 339 11.21 34.65 3.86
N PRO A 340 10.20 35.48 4.14
CA PRO A 340 9.23 35.91 3.10
C PRO A 340 9.85 36.77 2.00
N PRO A 341 9.20 36.92 0.83
CA PRO A 341 9.73 37.65 -0.34
C PRO A 341 10.12 39.10 -0.05
N THR A 342 9.55 39.71 0.97
CA THR A 342 9.83 41.09 1.38
C THR A 342 11.10 41.21 2.26
N TYR A 343 11.55 40.10 2.86
CA TYR A 343 12.65 40.10 3.83
C TYR A 343 13.95 40.71 3.29
N GLY A 344 14.30 40.44 2.03
CA GLY A 344 15.48 41.04 1.39
C GLY A 344 15.31 42.51 0.94
N LYS A 345 14.09 43.03 0.96
CA LYS A 345 13.74 44.33 0.38
C LYS A 345 13.44 45.41 1.40
N ASP A 346 13.16 45.04 2.63
CA ASP A 346 12.86 45.98 3.71
C ASP A 346 13.74 45.70 4.95
N LYS A 347 13.58 46.51 5.99
CA LYS A 347 14.26 46.37 7.27
C LYS A 347 13.32 45.98 8.42
N LYS A 348 12.13 45.55 8.11
CA LYS A 348 11.12 45.18 9.10
C LYS A 348 11.54 43.95 9.88
N LYS A 349 11.01 43.83 11.08
CA LYS A 349 11.06 42.64 11.90
C LYS A 349 9.76 41.82 11.66
N TYR A 350 9.86 40.51 11.72
CA TYR A 350 8.80 39.60 11.36
C TYR A 350 8.39 38.69 12.53
N PRO A 351 7.11 38.33 12.65
CA PRO A 351 6.68 37.25 13.52
C PRO A 351 7.33 35.91 13.12
N VAL A 352 7.40 34.95 14.04
CA VAL A 352 8.03 33.66 13.78
C VAL A 352 7.10 32.50 14.12
N LEU A 353 6.97 31.56 13.19
CA LEU A 353 6.36 30.26 13.41
C LEU A 353 7.45 29.18 13.50
N TYR A 354 7.50 28.45 14.60
CA TYR A 354 8.30 27.23 14.76
C TYR A 354 7.40 26.05 14.35
N LEU A 355 7.75 25.39 13.25
CA LEU A 355 6.91 24.37 12.59
C LEU A 355 7.61 23.01 12.62
N GLN A 356 7.01 22.06 13.36
CA GLN A 356 7.58 20.75 13.62
C GLN A 356 7.02 19.67 12.72
N HIS A 357 7.89 18.76 12.28
CA HIS A 357 7.57 17.61 11.43
C HIS A 357 6.93 16.45 12.22
N GLY A 358 6.42 15.44 11.49
CA GLY A 358 5.86 14.22 12.05
C GLY A 358 6.91 13.15 12.37
N TRP A 359 6.45 12.05 12.98
CA TRP A 359 7.31 10.91 13.28
C TRP A 359 7.96 10.34 12.02
N GLY A 360 9.27 10.11 12.11
CA GLY A 360 10.06 9.53 11.02
C GLY A 360 10.46 10.49 9.92
N GLU A 361 10.08 11.75 10.02
CA GLU A 361 10.49 12.85 9.12
C GLU A 361 11.67 13.64 9.71
N ASP A 362 12.09 14.69 9.03
CA ASP A 362 13.11 15.61 9.49
C ASP A 362 12.76 17.08 9.19
N GLU A 363 13.69 17.97 9.46
CA GLU A 363 13.53 19.41 9.27
C GLU A 363 13.32 19.86 7.81
N THR A 364 13.42 18.96 6.83
CA THR A 364 13.16 19.26 5.42
C THR A 364 11.71 19.04 5.02
N ALA A 365 10.93 18.30 5.83
CA ALA A 365 9.63 17.80 5.46
C ALA A 365 8.66 18.92 5.06
N TRP A 366 8.54 19.96 5.86
CA TRP A 366 7.58 21.03 5.62
C TRP A 366 7.88 21.87 4.38
N SER A 367 9.15 22.05 4.03
CA SER A 367 9.53 22.81 2.81
C SER A 367 9.53 21.95 1.54
N ASN A 368 9.83 20.64 1.66
CA ASN A 368 9.94 19.76 0.50
C ASN A 368 8.60 19.12 0.13
N GLN A 369 8.05 18.26 0.99
CA GLN A 369 6.79 17.58 0.72
C GLN A 369 5.56 18.32 1.25
N GLY A 370 5.73 19.20 2.26
CA GLY A 370 4.65 19.99 2.83
C GLY A 370 4.40 21.33 2.13
N TYR A 371 5.27 21.73 1.21
CA TYR A 371 5.18 22.98 0.40
C TYR A 371 4.94 24.26 1.20
N ALA A 372 5.32 24.30 2.49
CA ALA A 372 5.03 25.41 3.38
C ALA A 372 5.53 26.76 2.84
N ASN A 373 6.69 26.79 2.18
CA ASN A 373 7.24 27.97 1.53
C ASN A 373 6.36 28.44 0.36
N LEU A 374 5.84 27.55 -0.48
CA LEU A 374 4.98 27.90 -1.62
C LEU A 374 3.62 28.39 -1.14
N ILE A 375 3.06 27.74 -0.12
CA ILE A 375 1.81 28.18 0.53
C ILE A 375 1.95 29.60 1.04
N MET A 376 3.07 29.88 1.74
CA MET A 376 3.35 31.23 2.23
C MET A 376 3.45 32.25 1.10
N ASP A 377 4.23 31.96 0.06
CA ASP A 377 4.44 32.85 -1.07
C ASP A 377 3.11 33.20 -1.77
N ASN A 378 2.28 32.17 -2.02
CA ASN A 378 0.98 32.34 -2.65
C ASN A 378 0.02 33.19 -1.80
N LEU A 379 -0.11 32.86 -0.51
CA LEU A 379 -1.01 33.58 0.40
C LEU A 379 -0.55 35.03 0.66
N ILE A 380 0.75 35.28 0.71
CA ILE A 380 1.31 36.64 0.82
C ILE A 380 0.99 37.43 -0.46
N ALA A 381 1.21 36.84 -1.64
CA ALA A 381 0.92 37.49 -2.92
C ALA A 381 -0.58 37.80 -3.10
N GLU A 382 -1.45 36.96 -2.56
CA GLU A 382 -2.91 37.18 -2.55
C GLU A 382 -3.37 38.17 -1.46
N GLY A 383 -2.47 38.64 -0.61
CA GLY A 383 -2.80 39.55 0.51
C GLY A 383 -3.66 38.92 1.60
N LYS A 384 -3.67 37.58 1.68
CA LYS A 384 -4.47 36.81 2.66
C LYS A 384 -3.82 36.67 4.01
N ILE A 385 -2.49 36.80 4.07
CA ILE A 385 -1.72 36.72 5.31
C ILE A 385 -0.65 37.80 5.37
N GLU A 386 -0.30 38.20 6.58
CA GLU A 386 0.90 39.01 6.84
C GLU A 386 2.15 38.13 6.74
N PRO A 387 3.26 38.65 6.16
CA PRO A 387 4.50 37.92 6.06
C PRO A 387 5.10 37.57 7.42
N PHE A 388 5.55 36.32 7.60
CA PHE A 388 6.27 35.84 8.79
C PHE A 388 7.39 34.86 8.42
N ILE A 389 8.30 34.63 9.35
CA ILE A 389 9.39 33.66 9.24
C ILE A 389 8.87 32.30 9.70
N ILE A 390 9.28 31.21 9.01
CA ILE A 390 9.04 29.84 9.48
C ILE A 390 10.38 29.19 9.82
N VAL A 391 10.49 28.61 11.00
CA VAL A 391 11.65 27.83 11.43
C VAL A 391 11.26 26.37 11.55
N MET A 392 11.91 25.51 10.79
CA MET A 392 11.71 24.07 10.73
C MET A 392 12.97 23.39 11.26
N THR A 393 12.86 22.59 12.31
CA THR A 393 14.01 21.91 12.93
C THR A 393 13.69 20.47 13.25
N TYR A 394 14.75 19.66 13.42
CA TYR A 394 14.61 18.26 13.78
C TYR A 394 14.18 18.13 15.24
N GLY A 395 13.01 17.55 15.48
CA GLY A 395 12.39 17.44 16.80
C GLY A 395 12.95 16.33 17.69
N MET A 396 13.77 15.41 17.15
CA MET A 396 14.31 14.28 17.90
C MET A 396 15.63 14.65 18.56
N THR A 397 15.80 14.24 19.82
CA THR A 397 17.04 14.49 20.59
C THR A 397 17.64 13.23 21.20
N ASN A 398 16.84 12.17 21.36
CA ASN A 398 17.25 10.89 21.87
C ASN A 398 17.32 9.84 20.72
N ASP A 399 18.08 8.78 20.95
CA ASP A 399 18.22 7.69 19.98
C ASP A 399 16.98 6.78 19.98
N VAL A 400 15.84 7.32 19.54
CA VAL A 400 14.59 6.57 19.42
C VAL A 400 14.57 5.84 18.09
N LYS A 401 14.41 4.53 18.13
CA LYS A 401 14.32 3.69 16.95
C LYS A 401 12.90 3.68 16.37
N PHE A 402 12.83 3.55 15.05
CA PHE A 402 11.55 3.38 14.37
C PHE A 402 10.75 2.20 14.98
N GLY A 403 9.48 2.41 15.25
CA GLY A 403 8.62 1.45 15.96
C GLY A 403 8.58 1.62 17.47
N HIS A 404 9.46 2.45 18.05
CA HIS A 404 9.55 2.71 19.50
C HIS A 404 9.00 4.08 19.90
N ILE A 405 7.93 4.52 19.25
CA ILE A 405 7.31 5.84 19.50
C ILE A 405 6.93 6.07 20.97
N ASN A 406 6.64 4.99 21.71
CA ASN A 406 6.33 5.08 23.13
C ASN A 406 7.52 5.49 24.03
N GLU A 407 8.73 5.39 23.52
CA GLU A 407 9.95 5.81 24.20
C GLU A 407 10.27 7.30 23.95
N PHE A 408 9.55 7.94 23.03
CA PHE A 408 9.75 9.33 22.68
C PHE A 408 9.37 10.26 23.82
N THR A 409 10.23 11.27 24.07
CA THR A 409 9.99 12.35 25.03
C THR A 409 10.34 13.71 24.39
N ALA A 410 9.47 14.69 24.60
CA ALA A 410 9.68 16.06 24.13
C ALA A 410 10.50 16.92 25.11
N LYS A 411 10.93 16.40 26.25
CA LYS A 411 11.56 17.20 27.31
C LYS A 411 12.91 17.78 26.88
N GLU A 412 13.75 16.96 26.25
CA GLU A 412 15.07 17.41 25.80
C GLU A 412 14.94 18.37 24.63
N PHE A 413 14.01 18.13 23.73
CA PHE A 413 13.73 19.01 22.61
C PHE A 413 13.18 20.37 23.07
N GLU A 414 12.44 20.45 24.17
CA GLU A 414 12.00 21.70 24.76
C GLU A 414 13.21 22.63 25.04
N THR A 415 14.27 22.12 25.65
CA THR A 415 15.51 22.88 25.93
C THR A 415 16.17 23.32 24.62
N VAL A 416 16.30 22.40 23.65
CA VAL A 416 16.89 22.72 22.33
C VAL A 416 16.12 23.82 21.62
N LEU A 417 14.78 23.73 21.62
CA LEU A 417 13.95 24.72 20.93
C LEU A 417 13.94 26.06 21.64
N VAL A 418 13.64 26.06 22.95
CA VAL A 418 13.29 27.27 23.66
C VAL A 418 14.55 27.99 24.14
N ASP A 419 15.50 27.25 24.68
CA ASP A 419 16.67 27.87 25.37
C ASP A 419 17.89 28.01 24.43
N GLU A 420 17.88 27.36 23.25
CA GLU A 420 19.02 27.40 22.33
C GLU A 420 18.64 27.92 20.92
N LEU A 421 17.66 27.30 20.24
CA LEU A 421 17.31 27.67 18.86
C LEU A 421 16.61 29.03 18.79
N ILE A 422 15.63 29.31 19.64
CA ILE A 422 14.93 30.61 19.66
C ILE A 422 15.89 31.75 19.82
N PRO A 423 16.81 31.76 20.82
CA PRO A 423 17.83 32.80 20.95
C PRO A 423 18.75 32.90 19.72
N TYR A 424 19.13 31.78 19.12
CA TYR A 424 19.93 31.77 17.89
C TYR A 424 19.17 32.48 16.74
N ILE A 425 17.90 32.13 16.53
CA ILE A 425 17.06 32.73 15.48
C ILE A 425 16.87 34.23 15.72
N ASP A 426 16.56 34.65 16.95
CA ASP A 426 16.37 36.05 17.31
C ASP A 426 17.63 36.88 17.14
N SER A 427 18.81 36.26 17.27
CA SER A 427 20.12 36.94 17.10
C SER A 427 20.54 37.02 15.63
N ASN A 428 20.12 36.12 14.78
CA ASN A 428 20.58 36.02 13.38
C ASN A 428 19.55 36.48 12.36
N PHE A 429 18.29 36.62 12.76
CA PHE A 429 17.18 37.03 11.88
C PHE A 429 16.46 38.26 12.45
N ARG A 430 15.80 39.00 11.56
CA ARG A 430 14.99 40.15 11.98
C ARG A 430 13.63 39.70 12.50
N THR A 431 13.61 39.19 13.71
CA THR A 431 12.41 38.70 14.39
C THR A 431 11.80 39.76 15.29
N GLN A 432 10.49 39.68 15.48
CA GLN A 432 9.79 40.31 16.60
C GLN A 432 9.90 39.35 17.79
N ALA A 433 10.97 39.56 18.58
CA ALA A 433 11.44 38.59 19.59
C ALA A 433 10.63 38.62 20.90
N ASP A 434 9.33 38.61 20.80
CA ASP A 434 8.42 38.59 21.95
C ASP A 434 7.31 37.52 21.77
N LYS A 435 6.68 37.16 22.88
CA LYS A 435 5.62 36.15 22.94
C LYS A 435 4.47 36.41 21.96
N LYS A 436 4.05 37.66 21.78
CA LYS A 436 2.89 38.02 20.96
C LYS A 436 3.10 37.76 19.48
N HIS A 437 4.36 37.67 19.07
CA HIS A 437 4.78 37.48 17.68
C HIS A 437 5.43 36.11 17.44
N ARG A 438 5.21 35.15 18.36
CA ARG A 438 5.80 33.81 18.27
C ARG A 438 4.70 32.74 18.32
N ALA A 439 4.73 31.84 17.36
CA ALA A 439 3.84 30.69 17.23
C ALA A 439 4.64 29.39 17.19
N MET A 440 4.01 28.31 17.64
CA MET A 440 4.50 26.96 17.44
C MET A 440 3.39 26.09 16.84
N ALA A 441 3.70 25.26 15.85
CA ALA A 441 2.78 24.30 15.29
C ALA A 441 3.51 23.03 14.90
N GLY A 442 2.79 21.92 14.72
CA GLY A 442 3.40 20.68 14.28
C GLY A 442 2.42 19.59 13.94
N LEU A 443 2.89 18.64 13.14
CA LEU A 443 2.13 17.50 12.66
C LEU A 443 2.41 16.27 13.53
N SER A 444 1.38 15.53 13.96
CA SER A 444 1.53 14.25 14.66
C SER A 444 2.46 14.34 15.87
N MET A 445 3.67 13.80 15.82
CA MET A 445 4.73 13.97 16.83
C MET A 445 5.00 15.45 17.12
N GLY A 446 5.16 16.27 16.07
CA GLY A 446 5.33 17.71 16.21
C GLY A 446 4.13 18.41 16.84
N GLY A 447 2.91 17.91 16.66
CA GLY A 447 1.72 18.33 17.38
C GLY A 447 1.79 17.99 18.87
N PHE A 448 2.31 16.82 19.21
CA PHE A 448 2.56 16.41 20.60
C PHE A 448 3.63 17.31 21.27
N GLU A 449 4.74 17.58 20.58
CA GLU A 449 5.78 18.53 21.03
C GLU A 449 5.17 19.91 21.25
N THR A 450 4.42 20.42 20.28
CA THR A 450 3.73 21.72 20.37
C THR A 450 2.86 21.79 21.61
N LYS A 451 2.02 20.80 21.83
CA LYS A 451 1.14 20.73 23.01
C LYS A 451 1.94 20.78 24.32
N LEU A 452 2.96 19.94 24.46
CA LEU A 452 3.70 19.83 25.70
C LEU A 452 4.53 21.08 25.98
N ILE A 453 5.25 21.60 24.97
CA ILE A 453 6.15 22.73 25.12
C ILE A 453 5.35 24.02 25.39
N THR A 454 4.28 24.27 24.65
CA THR A 454 3.47 25.49 24.88
C THR A 454 2.75 25.51 26.23
N LEU A 455 2.40 24.34 26.76
CA LEU A 455 1.82 24.24 28.11
C LEU A 455 2.86 24.41 29.23
N ARG A 456 4.10 23.91 29.02
CA ARG A 456 5.19 24.02 30.01
C ARG A 456 5.86 25.38 30.01
N ARG A 457 5.91 26.03 28.85
CA ARG A 457 6.55 27.33 28.62
C ARG A 457 5.54 28.37 28.10
N PRO A 458 4.47 28.66 28.87
CA PRO A 458 3.40 29.55 28.44
C PRO A 458 3.84 30.99 28.21
N GLU A 459 5.03 31.37 28.71
CA GLU A 459 5.65 32.70 28.52
C GLU A 459 6.30 32.88 27.14
N VAL A 460 6.49 31.78 26.37
CA VAL A 460 7.29 31.83 25.13
C VAL A 460 6.41 32.02 23.89
N PHE A 461 5.28 31.34 23.82
CA PHE A 461 4.40 31.30 22.64
C PHE A 461 3.01 31.87 22.95
N ASN A 462 2.44 32.61 22.01
CA ASN A 462 1.07 33.13 22.12
C ASN A 462 0.07 32.37 21.24
N TYR A 463 0.58 31.69 20.20
CA TYR A 463 -0.23 30.95 19.26
C TYR A 463 0.34 29.54 19.09
N TYR A 464 -0.54 28.57 18.90
CA TYR A 464 -0.13 27.19 18.66
C TYR A 464 -1.12 26.46 17.74
N GLY A 465 -0.61 25.56 16.89
CA GLY A 465 -1.36 24.73 15.95
C GLY A 465 -1.07 23.24 16.18
N LEU A 466 -2.10 22.46 16.43
CA LEU A 466 -2.01 21.01 16.60
C LEU A 466 -2.59 20.33 15.36
N LEU A 467 -1.70 19.87 14.46
CA LEU A 467 -2.09 19.21 13.22
C LEU A 467 -2.02 17.71 13.43
N SER A 468 -3.17 17.02 13.48
CA SER A 468 -3.26 15.59 13.75
C SER A 468 -2.40 15.14 14.94
N GLY A 469 -2.35 15.97 16.00
CA GLY A 469 -1.52 15.76 17.17
C GLY A 469 -1.88 14.47 17.88
N GLY A 470 -0.88 13.57 18.01
CA GLY A 470 -1.04 12.32 18.75
C GLY A 470 -1.42 12.60 20.21
N THR A 471 -2.56 12.10 20.63
CA THR A 471 -2.89 11.99 22.05
C THR A 471 -2.42 10.63 22.51
N SER A 472 -1.25 10.54 23.17
CA SER A 472 -1.09 9.47 24.12
C SER A 472 -2.07 9.76 25.25
N VAL A 473 -3.12 8.98 25.33
CA VAL A 473 -4.16 9.15 26.34
C VAL A 473 -3.65 8.55 27.63
N SER A 474 -2.95 9.34 28.42
CA SER A 474 -3.18 9.28 29.85
C SER A 474 -4.34 10.26 30.11
N TYR A 475 -5.50 9.74 30.45
CA TYR A 475 -6.64 10.54 30.87
C TYR A 475 -6.29 11.28 32.17
N THR A 476 -5.74 12.45 32.04
CA THR A 476 -5.82 13.46 33.06
C THR A 476 -6.85 14.46 32.54
N HIS A 477 -7.94 14.57 33.23
CA HIS A 477 -9.00 15.53 32.95
C HIS A 477 -8.39 16.93 32.86
N LEU A 478 -8.25 17.46 31.64
CA LEU A 478 -8.06 18.89 31.42
C LEU A 478 -9.50 19.48 31.40
N THR A 479 -9.99 19.89 32.53
CA THR A 479 -11.06 20.89 32.61
C THR A 479 -10.41 22.20 32.18
N LEU A 480 -10.75 22.68 31.00
CA LEU A 480 -10.46 24.04 30.56
C LEU A 480 -11.28 24.99 31.50
N PRO A 481 -10.70 26.15 31.89
CA PRO A 481 -11.44 27.15 32.65
C PRO A 481 -12.57 27.78 31.85
#